data_fe2ccda4b0968fe50027c16da2ecc989
#
_entry.id   fe2ccda4b0968fe50027c16da2ecc989
#
_cell.length_a   1.000
_cell.length_b   1.000
_cell.length_c   1.000
_cell.angle_alpha   90.00
_cell.angle_beta   90.00
_cell.angle_gamma   90.00
#
_symmetry.space_group_name_H-M   'P 1'
#
loop_
_entity.id
_entity.type
_entity.pdbx_description
1 polymer ?
#
loop_
_entity_poly.entity_id
_entity_poly.type
_entity_poly.pdbx_seq_one_letter_code
_entity_poly.pdbx_strand_id
1 'polypeptide(L)'
;GWYGLTDPNEWYFDQAPWHGEPALKAQLEVTFADGSRQTIASDASWRTVSGPTRNDSVHRGERYDARLLPTGWDKPGFAGKGWTAARQVEGPKGLLQAANVEPIAPVEQLAPVSLTQVKPGVWVYDFGRIFSGWTTLDVRGPRGTTVSLVASERIGDDGMVVPASGLIDAQLQTDRYT
;
A
#
# COMPACT_ATOMS: atom_id res chain seq x y z
N GLY A 1 -6.39 3.14 0.72
CA GLY A 1 -6.38 4.13 -0.34
C GLY A 1 -7.58 5.06 -0.33
N TRP A 2 -7.55 6.04 -1.20
CA TRP A 2 -8.61 7.06 -1.30
C TRP A 2 -9.93 6.52 -1.84
N TYR A 3 -9.88 5.47 -2.63
CA TYR A 3 -11.06 4.93 -3.30
C TYR A 3 -11.83 3.96 -2.40
N GLY A 4 -11.14 3.18 -1.58
CA GLY A 4 -11.77 2.21 -0.70
C GLY A 4 -12.43 2.88 0.51
N LEU A 5 -13.49 2.27 1.02
CA LEU A 5 -14.26 2.74 2.19
C LEU A 5 -13.77 2.12 3.50
N THR A 6 -12.55 1.59 3.54
CA THR A 6 -12.07 0.83 4.70
C THR A 6 -11.62 1.68 5.86
N ASP A 7 -11.38 2.98 5.63
CA ASP A 7 -10.96 3.92 6.67
C ASP A 7 -11.95 5.07 6.85
N PRO A 8 -12.11 5.58 8.07
CA PRO A 8 -12.80 6.83 8.30
C PRO A 8 -12.16 7.94 7.48
N ASN A 9 -13.00 8.80 6.94
CA ASN A 9 -12.55 9.92 6.13
C ASN A 9 -12.04 11.04 7.03
N GLU A 10 -10.80 11.40 6.84
CA GLU A 10 -10.10 12.37 7.67
C GLU A 10 -10.55 13.83 7.43
N TRP A 11 -11.26 14.06 6.34
CA TRP A 11 -11.65 15.40 5.90
C TRP A 11 -13.17 15.60 5.85
N TYR A 12 -13.94 14.84 6.62
CA TYR A 12 -15.41 14.87 6.61
C TYR A 12 -16.06 14.55 5.24
N PHE A 13 -15.34 13.81 4.39
CA PHE A 13 -15.85 13.36 3.10
C PHE A 13 -16.43 11.95 3.17
N ASP A 14 -17.11 11.59 4.23
CA ASP A 14 -17.58 10.22 4.52
C ASP A 14 -18.39 9.59 3.39
N GLN A 15 -18.92 10.41 2.50
CA GLN A 15 -19.70 9.98 1.36
C GLN A 15 -19.22 10.65 0.06
N ALA A 16 -17.93 10.84 -0.06
CA ALA A 16 -17.39 11.42 -1.28
C ALA A 16 -17.79 10.58 -2.51
N PRO A 17 -18.25 11.22 -3.60
CA PRO A 17 -18.81 10.49 -4.75
C PRO A 17 -17.81 9.63 -5.50
N TRP A 18 -16.52 9.77 -5.23
CA TRP A 18 -15.46 8.94 -5.79
C TRP A 18 -15.14 7.70 -4.97
N HIS A 19 -15.72 7.54 -3.77
CA HIS A 19 -15.55 6.33 -2.97
C HIS A 19 -16.36 5.18 -3.56
N GLY A 20 -15.82 3.98 -3.51
CA GLY A 20 -16.47 2.80 -3.99
C GLY A 20 -15.73 1.52 -3.61
N GLU A 21 -16.33 0.39 -3.92
CA GLU A 21 -15.64 -0.89 -3.79
C GLU A 21 -14.47 -0.96 -4.77
N PRO A 22 -13.28 -1.39 -4.34
CA PRO A 22 -12.14 -1.59 -5.23
C PRO A 22 -12.50 -2.56 -6.35
N ALA A 23 -12.26 -2.14 -7.58
CA ALA A 23 -12.47 -2.95 -8.78
C ALA A 23 -11.24 -2.88 -9.67
N LEU A 24 -11.00 -3.97 -10.41
CA LEU A 24 -9.89 -4.09 -11.34
C LEU A 24 -10.43 -4.39 -12.75
N LYS A 25 -9.91 -3.66 -13.74
CA LYS A 25 -9.99 -4.03 -15.13
C LYS A 25 -8.58 -4.14 -15.68
N ALA A 26 -8.22 -5.30 -16.21
CA ALA A 26 -6.89 -5.57 -16.74
C ALA A 26 -6.98 -6.17 -18.14
N GLN A 27 -6.05 -5.80 -19.00
CA GLN A 27 -5.87 -6.38 -20.33
C GLN A 27 -4.37 -6.45 -20.60
N LEU A 28 -3.91 -7.63 -21.01
CA LEU A 28 -2.55 -7.89 -21.46
C LEU A 28 -2.59 -8.25 -22.93
N GLU A 29 -1.85 -7.54 -23.74
CA GLU A 29 -1.64 -7.86 -25.14
C GLU A 29 -0.23 -8.38 -25.35
N VAL A 30 -0.13 -9.60 -25.89
CA VAL A 30 1.14 -10.26 -26.19
C VAL A 30 1.28 -10.32 -27.70
N THR A 31 2.39 -9.79 -28.21
CA THR A 31 2.80 -9.99 -29.63
C THR A 31 3.95 -10.96 -29.67
N PHE A 32 3.77 -12.08 -30.35
CA PHE A 32 4.79 -13.10 -30.50
C PHE A 32 5.79 -12.75 -31.61
N ALA A 33 6.93 -13.45 -31.65
CA ALA A 33 7.97 -13.22 -32.64
C ALA A 33 7.51 -13.48 -34.10
N ASP A 34 6.50 -14.30 -34.30
CA ASP A 34 5.89 -14.58 -35.60
C ASP A 34 4.84 -13.52 -36.02
N GLY A 35 4.66 -12.48 -35.20
CA GLY A 35 3.68 -11.42 -35.43
C GLY A 35 2.26 -11.75 -34.96
N SER A 36 1.99 -12.96 -34.50
CA SER A 36 0.69 -13.30 -33.93
C SER A 36 0.44 -12.55 -32.63
N ARG A 37 -0.82 -12.35 -32.26
CA ARG A 37 -1.23 -11.61 -31.07
C ARG A 37 -2.18 -12.43 -30.21
N GLN A 38 -2.04 -12.29 -28.91
CA GLN A 38 -2.96 -12.83 -27.93
C GLN A 38 -3.38 -11.73 -26.95
N THR A 39 -4.69 -11.63 -26.69
CA THR A 39 -5.23 -10.73 -25.67
C THR A 39 -5.72 -11.56 -24.48
N ILE A 40 -5.29 -11.23 -23.30
CA ILE A 40 -5.77 -11.78 -22.02
C ILE A 40 -6.43 -10.65 -21.27
N ALA A 41 -7.72 -10.77 -20.99
CA ALA A 41 -8.50 -9.75 -20.28
C ALA A 41 -9.08 -10.31 -18.98
N SER A 42 -9.29 -9.42 -18.01
CA SER A 42 -10.03 -9.77 -16.80
C SER A 42 -11.49 -10.07 -17.13
N ASP A 43 -11.99 -11.21 -16.65
CA ASP A 43 -13.35 -11.68 -16.88
C ASP A 43 -13.89 -12.47 -15.68
N ALA A 44 -15.03 -13.10 -15.83
CA ALA A 44 -15.68 -13.89 -14.79
C ALA A 44 -14.93 -15.18 -14.39
N SER A 45 -13.90 -15.59 -15.13
CA SER A 45 -13.04 -16.73 -14.76
C SER A 45 -12.03 -16.37 -13.65
N TRP A 46 -11.81 -15.09 -13.44
CA TRP A 46 -10.88 -14.61 -12.42
C TRP A 46 -11.39 -14.94 -11.02
N ARG A 47 -10.46 -15.06 -10.12
CA ARG A 47 -10.73 -15.38 -8.72
C ARG A 47 -10.09 -14.34 -7.82
N THR A 48 -10.67 -14.13 -6.65
CA THR A 48 -10.26 -13.12 -5.68
C THR A 48 -10.18 -13.69 -4.28
N VAL A 49 -9.33 -13.09 -3.49
CA VAL A 49 -9.17 -13.37 -2.05
C VAL A 49 -8.73 -12.08 -1.35
N SER A 50 -9.05 -11.96 -0.07
CA SER A 50 -8.51 -10.88 0.76
C SER A 50 -7.01 -11.07 0.93
N GLY A 51 -6.23 -10.05 0.55
CA GLY A 51 -4.78 -10.04 0.62
C GLY A 51 -4.21 -9.67 1.99
N PRO A 52 -2.89 -9.54 2.08
CA PRO A 52 -2.16 -9.17 3.29
C PRO A 52 -2.38 -7.71 3.71
N THR A 53 -2.68 -6.80 2.80
CA THR A 53 -3.01 -5.41 3.12
C THR A 53 -4.39 -5.38 3.77
N ARG A 54 -4.43 -5.11 5.06
CA ARG A 54 -5.64 -5.11 5.89
C ARG A 54 -6.29 -3.76 5.99
N ASN A 55 -5.50 -2.74 5.80
CA ASN A 55 -5.91 -1.36 5.75
C ASN A 55 -4.88 -0.55 4.98
N ASP A 56 -5.30 0.40 4.18
CA ASP A 56 -4.43 1.39 3.59
C ASP A 56 -5.12 2.77 3.58
N SER A 57 -4.38 3.78 3.94
CA SER A 57 -4.85 5.16 3.96
C SER A 57 -3.72 6.08 3.57
N VAL A 58 -4.02 7.06 2.72
CA VAL A 58 -3.04 8.07 2.32
C VAL A 58 -2.51 8.86 3.51
N HIS A 59 -3.33 9.03 4.54
CA HIS A 59 -2.96 9.82 5.72
C HIS A 59 -2.47 8.96 6.88
N ARG A 60 -3.09 7.80 7.11
CA ARG A 60 -2.82 6.96 8.28
C ARG A 60 -1.73 5.92 8.06
N GLY A 61 -1.44 5.59 6.79
CA GLY A 61 -0.48 4.56 6.43
C GLY A 61 -1.12 3.20 6.17
N GLU A 62 -0.30 2.17 6.10
CA GLU A 62 -0.69 0.81 5.72
C GLU A 62 -0.60 -0.16 6.91
N ARG A 63 -1.50 -1.14 6.94
CA ARG A 63 -1.41 -2.32 7.80
C ARG A 63 -1.26 -3.55 6.94
N TYR A 64 -0.07 -4.12 6.94
CA TYR A 64 0.26 -5.30 6.16
C TYR A 64 0.54 -6.50 7.06
N ASP A 65 -0.16 -7.61 6.84
CA ASP A 65 0.08 -8.88 7.54
C ASP A 65 0.61 -9.92 6.55
N ALA A 66 1.93 -10.10 6.55
CA ALA A 66 2.61 -11.02 5.63
C ALA A 66 2.18 -12.49 5.82
N ARG A 67 1.63 -12.84 6.97
CA ARG A 67 1.11 -14.20 7.25
C ARG A 67 -0.08 -14.56 6.36
N LEU A 68 -0.75 -13.54 5.81
CA LEU A 68 -1.92 -13.69 4.94
C LEU A 68 -1.58 -13.71 3.46
N LEU A 69 -0.30 -13.51 3.10
CA LEU A 69 0.13 -13.59 1.72
C LEU A 69 0.05 -15.05 1.24
N PRO A 70 -0.77 -15.37 0.23
CA PRO A 70 -0.89 -16.74 -0.27
C PRO A 70 0.42 -17.20 -0.89
N THR A 71 1.03 -18.25 -0.34
CA THR A 71 2.31 -18.76 -0.83
C THR A 71 2.19 -19.22 -2.28
N GLY A 72 3.04 -18.71 -3.15
CA GLY A 72 3.14 -19.10 -4.56
C GLY A 72 2.01 -18.58 -5.46
N TRP A 73 1.24 -17.60 -5.00
CA TRP A 73 0.15 -17.01 -5.80
C TRP A 73 0.63 -16.44 -7.16
N ASP A 74 1.88 -16.04 -7.21
CA ASP A 74 2.58 -15.47 -8.38
C ASP A 74 3.28 -16.51 -9.25
N LYS A 75 3.10 -17.81 -8.98
CA LYS A 75 3.78 -18.90 -9.69
C LYS A 75 2.84 -19.61 -10.66
N PRO A 76 3.37 -20.09 -11.80
CA PRO A 76 2.61 -20.95 -12.70
C PRO A 76 2.03 -22.17 -11.97
N GLY A 77 0.78 -22.51 -12.28
CA GLY A 77 0.09 -23.65 -11.69
C GLY A 77 -0.51 -23.41 -10.31
N PHE A 78 -0.52 -22.19 -9.81
CA PHE A 78 -1.20 -21.86 -8.56
C PHE A 78 -2.70 -22.16 -8.65
N ALA A 79 -3.19 -23.06 -7.78
CA ALA A 79 -4.57 -23.54 -7.86
C ALA A 79 -5.63 -22.58 -7.26
N GLY A 80 -5.21 -21.59 -6.50
CA GLY A 80 -6.12 -20.63 -5.85
C GLY A 80 -7.15 -21.30 -4.91
N LYS A 81 -6.73 -22.30 -4.15
CA LYS A 81 -7.62 -22.98 -3.20
C LYS A 81 -8.15 -21.99 -2.18
N GLY A 82 -9.48 -21.94 -2.00
CA GLY A 82 -10.15 -21.01 -1.11
C GLY A 82 -10.42 -19.62 -1.72
N TRP A 83 -9.98 -19.39 -2.95
CA TRP A 83 -10.31 -18.15 -3.66
C TRP A 83 -11.75 -18.22 -4.22
N THR A 84 -12.47 -17.14 -4.14
CA THR A 84 -13.84 -17.03 -4.68
C THR A 84 -13.83 -16.51 -6.12
N ALA A 85 -14.87 -16.77 -6.87
CA ALA A 85 -15.04 -16.17 -8.19
C ALA A 85 -15.11 -14.64 -8.09
N ALA A 86 -14.44 -13.95 -8.99
CA ALA A 86 -14.57 -12.51 -9.09
C ALA A 86 -15.98 -12.13 -9.53
N ARG A 87 -16.53 -11.08 -8.95
CA ARG A 87 -17.83 -10.53 -9.32
C ARG A 87 -17.63 -9.49 -10.41
N GLN A 88 -18.23 -9.69 -11.57
CA GLN A 88 -18.25 -8.67 -12.58
C GLN A 88 -19.17 -7.52 -12.17
N VAL A 89 -18.69 -6.29 -12.27
CA VAL A 89 -19.41 -5.08 -11.91
C VAL A 89 -19.39 -4.09 -13.07
N GLU A 90 -20.32 -3.16 -13.07
CA GLU A 90 -20.27 -2.04 -14.01
C GLU A 90 -19.07 -1.17 -13.69
N GLY A 91 -18.18 -1.01 -14.65
CA GLY A 91 -16.98 -0.19 -14.49
C GLY A 91 -17.24 1.31 -14.69
N PRO A 92 -16.22 2.14 -14.46
CA PRO A 92 -16.28 3.55 -14.81
C PRO A 92 -16.63 3.74 -16.29
N LYS A 93 -17.46 4.74 -16.58
CA LYS A 93 -17.93 5.04 -17.95
C LYS A 93 -16.89 5.78 -18.80
N GLY A 94 -15.72 6.09 -18.25
CA GLY A 94 -14.63 6.74 -18.95
C GLY A 94 -13.93 5.85 -19.98
N LEU A 95 -13.22 6.46 -20.89
CA LEU A 95 -12.37 5.76 -21.84
C LEU A 95 -11.10 5.27 -21.15
N LEU A 96 -10.66 4.06 -21.49
CA LEU A 96 -9.32 3.61 -21.13
C LEU A 96 -8.31 4.30 -22.04
N GLN A 97 -7.35 4.98 -21.44
CA GLN A 97 -6.27 5.64 -22.15
C GLN A 97 -4.97 5.49 -21.39
N ALA A 98 -3.84 5.62 -22.08
CA ALA A 98 -2.54 5.63 -21.42
C ALA A 98 -2.43 6.81 -20.46
N ALA A 99 -1.75 6.59 -19.34
CA ALA A 99 -1.41 7.68 -18.43
C ALA A 99 -0.50 8.68 -19.18
N ASN A 100 -0.84 9.94 -19.11
CA ASN A 100 -0.13 11.04 -19.76
C ASN A 100 0.71 11.88 -18.79
N VAL A 101 0.89 11.39 -17.57
CA VAL A 101 1.74 12.00 -16.55
C VAL A 101 2.93 11.09 -16.27
N GLU A 102 4.03 11.69 -15.92
CA GLU A 102 5.21 10.92 -15.50
C GLU A 102 4.92 10.13 -14.23
N PRO A 103 5.35 8.86 -14.14
CA PRO A 103 5.15 8.06 -12.94
C PRO A 103 5.97 8.62 -11.78
N ILE A 104 5.43 8.51 -10.57
CA ILE A 104 6.21 8.72 -9.36
C ILE A 104 7.28 7.64 -9.30
N ALA A 105 8.55 8.04 -9.31
CA ALA A 105 9.68 7.13 -9.31
C ALA A 105 10.69 7.53 -8.23
N PRO A 106 11.42 6.55 -7.65
CA PRO A 106 12.52 6.86 -6.74
C PRO A 106 13.62 7.58 -7.54
N VAL A 107 13.98 8.76 -7.09
CA VAL A 107 15.06 9.57 -7.68
C VAL A 107 16.34 9.52 -6.86
N GLU A 108 16.22 9.14 -5.58
CA GLU A 108 17.34 9.07 -4.65
C GLU A 108 17.02 8.05 -3.55
N GLN A 109 18.05 7.43 -3.00
CA GLN A 109 17.93 6.61 -1.80
C GLN A 109 18.74 7.28 -0.68
N LEU A 110 18.07 7.58 0.43
CA LEU A 110 18.67 8.23 1.59
C LEU A 110 19.02 7.20 2.65
N ALA A 111 20.22 7.34 3.21
CA ALA A 111 20.57 6.67 4.47
C ALA A 111 20.30 7.62 5.65
N PRO A 112 19.89 7.11 6.81
CA PRO A 112 19.79 7.93 8.00
C PRO A 112 21.16 8.49 8.41
N VAL A 113 21.19 9.74 8.84
CA VAL A 113 22.41 10.39 9.38
C VAL A 113 22.64 10.01 10.85
N SER A 114 21.60 9.62 11.56
CA SER A 114 21.72 9.09 12.91
C SER A 114 20.63 8.06 13.24
N LEU A 115 20.94 7.22 14.22
CA LEU A 115 20.07 6.19 14.77
C LEU A 115 20.17 6.21 16.29
N THR A 116 19.06 6.45 16.97
CA THR A 116 19.01 6.55 18.42
C THR A 116 17.94 5.63 18.99
N GLN A 117 18.31 4.82 19.98
CA GLN A 117 17.32 4.08 20.76
C GLN A 117 16.80 4.99 21.89
N VAL A 118 15.58 5.47 21.75
CA VAL A 118 14.97 6.38 22.74
C VAL A 118 14.26 5.65 23.88
N LYS A 119 13.81 4.42 23.63
CA LYS A 119 13.22 3.49 24.63
C LYS A 119 13.53 2.05 24.22
N PRO A 120 13.45 1.07 25.14
CA PRO A 120 13.55 -0.33 24.74
C PRO A 120 12.58 -0.69 23.60
N GLY A 121 13.12 -1.18 22.48
CA GLY A 121 12.34 -1.52 21.28
C GLY A 121 11.88 -0.34 20.44
N VAL A 122 12.26 0.90 20.76
CA VAL A 122 11.88 2.11 20.01
C VAL A 122 13.14 2.82 19.51
N TRP A 123 13.20 2.97 18.20
CA TRP A 123 14.34 3.56 17.51
C TRP A 123 13.91 4.74 16.66
N VAL A 124 14.67 5.81 16.70
CA VAL A 124 14.48 7.00 15.85
C VAL A 124 15.59 7.05 14.82
N TYR A 125 15.21 7.08 13.56
CA TYR A 125 16.07 7.25 12.39
C TYR A 125 15.92 8.69 11.91
N ASP A 126 17.00 9.46 12.01
CA ASP A 126 17.05 10.83 11.50
C ASP A 126 17.70 10.85 10.12
N PHE A 127 17.04 11.39 9.14
CA PHE A 127 17.55 11.52 7.76
C PHE A 127 18.18 12.90 7.48
N GLY A 128 18.22 13.79 8.50
CA GLY A 128 18.86 15.10 8.39
C GLY A 128 18.13 16.12 7.51
N ARG A 129 17.04 15.71 6.85
CA ARG A 129 16.21 16.59 6.01
C ARG A 129 14.81 16.07 5.87
N ILE A 130 13.88 16.97 5.57
CA ILE A 130 12.51 16.63 5.17
C ILE A 130 12.51 16.18 3.70
N PHE A 131 11.76 15.14 3.39
CA PHE A 131 11.60 14.63 2.02
C PHE A 131 10.23 14.01 1.82
N SER A 132 9.81 13.89 0.56
CA SER A 132 8.67 13.07 0.16
C SER A 132 9.16 11.73 -0.36
N GLY A 133 8.62 10.63 0.16
CA GLY A 133 9.08 9.29 -0.23
C GLY A 133 8.45 8.20 0.59
N TRP A 134 9.05 7.03 0.57
CA TRP A 134 8.68 5.88 1.38
C TRP A 134 9.91 5.23 2.01
N THR A 135 9.68 4.50 3.06
CA THR A 135 10.73 3.83 3.84
C THR A 135 10.88 2.39 3.38
N THR A 136 12.12 1.94 3.26
CA THR A 136 12.46 0.51 3.16
C THR A 136 13.05 0.05 4.47
N LEU A 137 12.51 -1.03 5.04
CA LEU A 137 12.98 -1.61 6.28
C LEU A 137 13.37 -3.07 6.06
N ASP A 138 14.62 -3.42 6.39
CA ASP A 138 15.05 -4.82 6.53
C ASP A 138 15.00 -5.20 8.02
N VAL A 139 14.12 -6.13 8.35
CA VAL A 139 13.90 -6.54 9.74
C VAL A 139 13.81 -8.05 9.85
N ARG A 140 14.35 -8.58 10.97
CA ARG A 140 14.27 -10.00 11.33
C ARG A 140 13.69 -10.15 12.71
N GLY A 141 12.73 -11.04 12.86
CA GLY A 141 12.10 -11.31 14.15
C GLY A 141 11.28 -12.60 14.13
N PRO A 142 10.79 -13.04 15.28
CA PRO A 142 9.86 -14.16 15.36
C PRO A 142 8.60 -13.91 14.54
N ARG A 143 8.04 -14.99 13.97
CA ARG A 143 6.77 -14.91 13.22
C ARG A 143 5.66 -14.29 14.08
N GLY A 144 4.97 -13.30 13.53
CA GLY A 144 3.90 -12.58 14.20
C GLY A 144 4.36 -11.36 15.00
N THR A 145 5.66 -11.06 14.99
CA THR A 145 6.14 -9.76 15.49
C THR A 145 5.61 -8.64 14.60
N THR A 146 5.07 -7.61 15.22
CA THR A 146 4.64 -6.41 14.50
C THR A 146 5.67 -5.30 14.67
N VAL A 147 6.08 -4.72 13.55
CA VAL A 147 6.90 -3.51 13.51
C VAL A 147 6.01 -2.35 13.10
N SER A 148 6.09 -1.25 13.82
CA SER A 148 5.40 0.00 13.48
C SER A 148 6.43 1.04 13.06
N LEU A 149 6.16 1.70 11.94
CA LEU A 149 6.95 2.79 11.38
C LEU A 149 6.10 4.06 11.49
N VAL A 150 6.59 5.05 12.20
CA VAL A 150 5.92 6.35 12.33
C VAL A 150 6.81 7.40 11.67
N ALA A 151 6.32 8.06 10.64
CA ALA A 151 7.03 9.14 9.99
C ALA A 151 6.58 10.50 10.54
N SER A 152 7.52 11.42 10.69
CA SER A 152 7.25 12.80 11.11
C SER A 152 8.38 13.72 10.70
N GLU A 153 8.06 15.01 10.55
CA GLU A 153 9.03 16.08 10.30
C GLU A 153 9.61 16.68 11.59
N ARG A 154 9.16 16.22 12.77
CA ARG A 154 9.50 16.81 14.05
C ARG A 154 9.88 15.76 15.08
N ILE A 155 10.85 16.12 15.93
CA ILE A 155 11.26 15.38 17.12
C ILE A 155 10.91 16.23 18.34
N GLY A 156 10.32 15.60 19.35
CA GLY A 156 10.00 16.23 20.63
C GLY A 156 11.22 16.25 21.57
N ASP A 157 11.06 16.96 22.69
CA ASP A 157 12.11 17.09 23.73
C ASP A 157 12.48 15.73 24.36
N ASP A 158 11.59 14.74 24.28
CA ASP A 158 11.82 13.37 24.74
C ASP A 158 12.55 12.49 23.70
N GLY A 159 12.93 13.07 22.56
CA GLY A 159 13.59 12.39 21.45
C GLY A 159 12.66 11.53 20.59
N MET A 160 11.35 11.51 20.87
CA MET A 160 10.38 10.78 20.06
C MET A 160 9.93 11.64 18.87
N VAL A 161 9.55 10.97 17.78
CA VAL A 161 8.87 11.66 16.67
C VAL A 161 7.53 12.19 17.14
N VAL A 162 7.20 13.41 16.73
CA VAL A 162 5.91 14.06 17.04
C VAL A 162 5.03 13.88 15.80
N PRO A 163 4.02 13.01 15.81
CA PRO A 163 3.12 12.83 14.68
C PRO A 163 2.48 14.17 14.29
N ALA A 164 2.24 14.36 13.01
CA ALA A 164 1.52 15.54 12.55
C ALA A 164 0.16 15.59 13.24
N SER A 165 -0.13 16.70 13.89
CA SER A 165 -1.39 16.94 14.61
C SER A 165 -1.97 18.27 14.22
N GLY A 166 -3.27 18.44 14.38
CA GLY A 166 -3.92 19.75 14.30
C GLY A 166 -5.19 19.81 13.48
N LEU A 167 -5.35 18.96 12.48
CA LEU A 167 -6.60 18.90 11.69
C LEU A 167 -7.22 17.50 11.68
N ILE A 168 -6.47 16.49 12.11
CA ILE A 168 -6.85 15.10 12.01
C ILE A 168 -6.58 14.44 13.34
N ASP A 169 -7.61 13.85 13.92
CA ASP A 169 -7.48 13.05 15.13
C ASP A 169 -6.81 11.74 14.76
N ALA A 170 -5.66 11.49 15.32
CA ALA A 170 -5.00 10.20 15.35
C ALA A 170 -3.65 10.04 14.67
N GLN A 171 -3.23 8.82 14.63
CA GLN A 171 -1.96 8.27 14.20
C GLN A 171 -1.75 8.42 12.69
N LEU A 172 -1.30 9.60 12.28
CA LEU A 172 -0.92 9.83 10.89
C LEU A 172 0.38 9.13 10.55
N GLN A 173 0.57 8.81 9.28
CA GLN A 173 1.82 8.28 8.72
C GLN A 173 2.39 7.13 9.55
N THR A 174 1.54 6.17 9.88
CA THR A 174 1.93 5.01 10.68
C THR A 174 1.70 3.73 9.91
N ASP A 175 2.78 3.12 9.44
CA ASP A 175 2.75 1.82 8.81
C ASP A 175 2.96 0.71 9.83
N ARG A 176 2.29 -0.43 9.63
CA ARG A 176 2.46 -1.62 10.46
C ARG A 176 2.65 -2.84 9.60
N TYR A 177 3.74 -3.55 9.86
CA TYR A 177 4.06 -4.82 9.24
C TYR A 177 4.07 -5.94 10.28
N THR A 178 3.38 -7.03 9.99
CA THR A 178 3.34 -8.22 10.84
C THR A 178 3.80 -9.46 10.10
#